data_93c6bab8f681690d1c75e380c4f96d13
#
_entry.id   93c6bab8f681690d1c75e380c4f96d13
#
_cell.length_a   1.000
_cell.length_b   1.000
_cell.length_c   1.000
_cell.angle_alpha   90.00
_cell.angle_beta   90.00
_cell.angle_gamma   90.00
#
_symmetry.space_group_name_H-M   'P 1'
#
loop_
_entity.id
_entity.type
_entity.pdbx_description
1 polymer ?
#
loop_
_entity_poly.entity_id
_entity_poly.type
_entity_poly.pdbx_seq_one_letter_code
_entity_poly.pdbx_strand_id
1 'polypeptide(L)'
;MKHFSFIIFLFFSLPAFSQVNSILGNWKTIDDKTGEEKSVVSIYKSDNGLYYGKIEKLFQNPDGKCVNCKGDNKDKPILGMIIITEMKAKGDKLEGGHILDPANGEKYNLTITYDKASGRLKLRGSLDKLGVLGRNQFWIKSE
;
A
#
# COMPACT_ATOMS: atom_id res chain seq x y z
N MET A 1 -56.89 -11.11 27.39
CA MET A 1 -56.22 -11.21 26.10
C MET A 1 -54.91 -10.44 26.20
N LYS A 2 -53.81 -11.17 26.21
CA LYS A 2 -52.47 -10.54 26.27
C LYS A 2 -52.01 -10.31 24.84
N HIS A 3 -51.91 -9.05 24.44
CA HIS A 3 -51.29 -8.71 23.16
C HIS A 3 -49.76 -8.77 23.30
N PHE A 4 -49.19 -9.77 22.67
CA PHE A 4 -47.75 -9.91 22.52
C PHE A 4 -47.29 -9.01 21.34
N SER A 5 -46.77 -7.83 21.68
CA SER A 5 -46.19 -6.92 20.67
C SER A 5 -44.81 -7.45 20.27
N PHE A 6 -44.71 -8.02 19.08
CA PHE A 6 -43.46 -8.50 18.53
C PHE A 6 -42.71 -7.29 17.93
N ILE A 7 -41.72 -6.77 18.67
CA ILE A 7 -40.86 -5.72 18.16
C ILE A 7 -39.81 -6.39 17.27
N ILE A 8 -40.00 -6.25 15.95
CA ILE A 8 -38.99 -6.67 14.97
C ILE A 8 -37.87 -5.64 15.00
N PHE A 9 -36.75 -6.01 15.62
CA PHE A 9 -35.50 -5.26 15.48
C PHE A 9 -34.95 -5.47 14.07
N LEU A 10 -35.18 -4.50 13.19
CA LEU A 10 -34.54 -4.47 11.88
C LEU A 10 -33.07 -4.10 12.11
N PHE A 11 -32.19 -5.10 12.07
CA PHE A 11 -30.75 -4.86 12.01
C PHE A 11 -30.42 -4.27 10.64
N PHE A 12 -30.34 -2.96 10.58
CA PHE A 12 -29.72 -2.27 9.46
C PHE A 12 -28.21 -2.53 9.52
N SER A 13 -27.76 -3.57 8.83
CA SER A 13 -26.33 -3.76 8.58
C SER A 13 -25.90 -2.66 7.59
N LEU A 14 -25.36 -1.58 8.11
CA LEU A 14 -24.66 -0.60 7.28
C LEU A 14 -23.51 -1.31 6.57
N PRO A 15 -23.37 -1.17 5.24
CA PRO A 15 -22.19 -1.67 4.57
C PRO A 15 -20.98 -0.97 5.16
N ALA A 16 -20.13 -1.72 5.85
CA ALA A 16 -18.82 -1.24 6.26
C ALA A 16 -18.02 -1.04 4.97
N PHE A 17 -18.01 0.19 4.43
CA PHE A 17 -17.08 0.56 3.38
C PHE A 17 -15.68 0.36 3.96
N SER A 18 -15.03 -0.72 3.54
CA SER A 18 -13.68 -1.06 3.97
C SER A 18 -12.75 0.13 3.66
N GLN A 19 -11.99 0.59 4.66
CA GLN A 19 -10.97 1.64 4.48
C GLN A 19 -9.87 1.22 3.48
N VAL A 20 -9.80 -0.03 3.13
CA VAL A 20 -8.94 -0.54 2.05
C VAL A 20 -9.18 0.22 0.75
N ASN A 21 -10.43 0.60 0.44
CA ASN A 21 -10.72 1.41 -0.74
C ASN A 21 -10.03 2.78 -0.71
N SER A 22 -9.77 3.33 0.47
CA SER A 22 -9.02 4.58 0.64
C SER A 22 -7.52 4.41 0.36
N ILE A 23 -7.02 3.19 0.42
CA ILE A 23 -5.61 2.87 0.10
C ILE A 23 -5.41 2.80 -1.42
N LEU A 24 -6.42 2.42 -2.18
CA LEU A 24 -6.31 2.28 -3.63
C LEU A 24 -6.13 3.62 -4.34
N GLY A 25 -5.42 3.60 -5.46
CA GLY A 25 -5.17 4.77 -6.29
C GLY A 25 -3.71 5.19 -6.32
N ASN A 26 -3.47 6.42 -6.70
CA ASN A 26 -2.14 6.96 -6.96
C ASN A 26 -1.59 7.72 -5.76
N TRP A 27 -0.37 7.42 -5.40
CA TRP A 27 0.31 7.99 -4.24
C TRP A 27 1.70 8.47 -4.60
N LYS A 28 2.05 9.68 -4.15
CA LYS A 28 3.42 10.20 -4.26
C LYS A 28 4.27 9.65 -3.13
N THR A 29 5.38 9.05 -3.47
CA THR A 29 6.38 8.62 -2.50
C THR A 29 7.31 9.79 -2.16
N ILE A 30 7.62 9.93 -0.89
CA ILE A 30 8.39 11.04 -0.35
C ILE A 30 9.69 10.50 0.23
N ASP A 31 10.80 11.13 -0.11
CA ASP A 31 12.08 10.81 0.51
C ASP A 31 12.09 11.25 1.98
N ASP A 32 12.38 10.31 2.88
CA ASP A 32 12.36 10.58 4.33
C ASP A 32 13.42 11.56 4.79
N LYS A 33 14.52 11.67 4.06
CA LYS A 33 15.67 12.51 4.43
C LYS A 33 15.55 13.92 3.87
N THR A 34 15.05 14.05 2.63
CA THR A 34 15.02 15.31 1.91
C THR A 34 13.63 15.92 1.82
N GLY A 35 12.57 15.13 2.01
CA GLY A 35 11.19 15.55 1.80
C GLY A 35 10.78 15.68 0.33
N GLU A 36 11.66 15.30 -0.60
CA GLU A 36 11.39 15.42 -2.03
C GLU A 36 10.44 14.33 -2.54
N GLU A 37 9.61 14.69 -3.50
CA GLU A 37 8.76 13.73 -4.23
C GLU A 37 9.64 12.88 -5.15
N LYS A 38 9.56 11.55 -5.01
CA LYS A 38 10.38 10.61 -5.79
C LYS A 38 9.63 9.97 -6.94
N SER A 39 8.44 9.48 -6.68
CA SER A 39 7.67 8.72 -7.67
C SER A 39 6.18 8.78 -7.38
N VAL A 40 5.37 8.32 -8.34
CA VAL A 40 3.98 8.00 -8.14
C VAL A 40 3.81 6.49 -8.24
N VAL A 41 3.20 5.90 -7.23
CA VAL A 41 2.86 4.48 -7.16
C VAL A 41 1.34 4.32 -7.21
N SER A 42 0.86 3.50 -8.14
CA SER A 42 -0.54 3.11 -8.22
C SER A 42 -0.76 1.82 -7.44
N ILE A 43 -1.63 1.87 -6.43
CA ILE A 43 -2.04 0.70 -5.65
C ILE A 43 -3.38 0.21 -6.19
N TYR A 44 -3.45 -1.06 -6.56
CA TYR A 44 -4.62 -1.66 -7.19
C TYR A 44 -4.84 -3.10 -6.74
N LYS A 45 -6.07 -3.58 -6.91
CA LYS A 45 -6.43 -4.98 -6.70
C LYS A 45 -6.33 -5.73 -8.03
N SER A 46 -5.60 -6.83 -8.03
CA SER A 46 -5.46 -7.71 -9.18
C SER A 46 -6.58 -8.76 -9.25
N ASP A 47 -6.70 -9.44 -10.40
CA ASP A 47 -7.71 -10.48 -10.63
C ASP A 47 -7.57 -11.67 -9.67
N ASN A 48 -6.37 -11.92 -9.13
CA ASN A 48 -6.14 -12.96 -8.12
C ASN A 48 -6.64 -12.58 -6.71
N GLY A 49 -7.22 -11.39 -6.53
CA GLY A 49 -7.73 -10.90 -5.24
C GLY A 49 -6.68 -10.26 -4.34
N LEU A 50 -5.40 -10.27 -4.72
CA LEU A 50 -4.32 -9.63 -4.00
C LEU A 50 -4.09 -8.20 -4.49
N TYR A 51 -3.39 -7.40 -3.70
CA TYR A 51 -3.10 -6.01 -4.00
C TYR A 51 -1.63 -5.82 -4.35
N TYR A 52 -1.41 -4.94 -5.31
CA TYR A 52 -0.10 -4.64 -5.88
C TYR A 52 0.10 -3.14 -5.99
N GLY A 53 1.35 -2.73 -6.12
CA GLY A 53 1.71 -1.33 -6.35
C GLY A 53 2.75 -1.22 -7.47
N LYS A 54 2.43 -0.38 -8.47
CA LYS A 54 3.24 -0.18 -9.66
C LYS A 54 3.73 1.26 -9.73
N ILE A 55 5.00 1.45 -10.05
CA ILE A 55 5.56 2.78 -10.29
C ILE A 55 5.04 3.31 -11.63
N GLU A 56 4.23 4.36 -11.59
CA GLU A 56 3.64 5.00 -12.77
C GLU A 56 4.44 6.22 -13.25
N LYS A 57 5.20 6.85 -12.34
CA LYS A 57 5.98 8.04 -12.64
C LYS A 57 7.21 8.11 -11.75
N LEU A 58 8.31 8.58 -12.32
CA LEU A 58 9.52 8.97 -11.61
C LEU A 58 9.74 10.47 -11.80
N PHE A 59 9.93 11.21 -10.70
CA PHE A 59 10.23 12.65 -10.76
C PHE A 59 11.70 12.94 -11.04
N GLN A 60 12.56 11.97 -10.71
CA GLN A 60 13.99 12.02 -10.93
C GLN A 60 14.43 10.77 -11.67
N ASN A 61 15.40 10.91 -12.57
CA ASN A 61 16.00 9.81 -13.32
C ASN A 61 14.97 8.85 -13.95
N PRO A 62 14.12 9.33 -14.87
CA PRO A 62 13.03 8.49 -15.45
C PRO A 62 13.53 7.28 -16.23
N ASP A 63 14.78 7.28 -16.69
CA ASP A 63 15.42 6.18 -17.41
C ASP A 63 16.21 5.24 -16.47
N GLY A 64 16.09 5.43 -15.16
CA GLY A 64 16.77 4.65 -14.14
C GLY A 64 16.43 3.15 -14.22
N LYS A 65 17.44 2.33 -13.97
CA LYS A 65 17.32 0.86 -13.94
C LYS A 65 17.62 0.34 -12.54
N CYS A 66 17.03 -0.79 -12.19
CA CYS A 66 17.27 -1.42 -10.89
C CYS A 66 18.57 -2.22 -10.89
N VAL A 67 19.68 -1.53 -10.81
CA VAL A 67 21.02 -2.15 -10.85
C VAL A 67 21.32 -3.00 -9.62
N ASN A 68 20.71 -2.70 -8.49
CA ASN A 68 20.87 -3.44 -7.23
C ASN A 68 19.82 -4.54 -7.01
N CYS A 69 18.83 -4.65 -7.91
CA CYS A 69 17.85 -5.72 -7.86
C CYS A 69 18.48 -7.07 -8.17
N LYS A 70 17.81 -8.14 -7.71
CA LYS A 70 18.19 -9.53 -7.94
C LYS A 70 17.15 -10.21 -8.84
N GLY A 71 17.53 -11.34 -9.43
CA GLY A 71 16.63 -12.15 -10.25
C GLY A 71 16.07 -11.39 -11.45
N ASP A 72 14.78 -11.56 -11.71
CA ASP A 72 14.11 -11.01 -12.89
C ASP A 72 14.06 -9.47 -12.94
N ASN A 73 14.22 -8.81 -11.81
CA ASN A 73 14.20 -7.35 -11.73
C ASN A 73 15.57 -6.70 -11.97
N LYS A 74 16.63 -7.51 -12.03
CA LYS A 74 18.00 -7.01 -12.25
C LYS A 74 18.08 -6.22 -13.56
N ASP A 75 18.57 -4.99 -13.47
CA ASP A 75 18.78 -4.06 -14.58
C ASP A 75 17.51 -3.70 -15.40
N LYS A 76 16.33 -4.03 -14.88
CA LYS A 76 15.07 -3.58 -15.51
C LYS A 76 14.77 -2.13 -15.22
N PRO A 77 14.00 -1.45 -16.08
CA PRO A 77 13.54 -0.10 -15.81
C PRO A 77 12.76 -0.03 -14.50
N ILE A 78 13.03 0.97 -13.70
CA ILE A 78 12.29 1.24 -12.46
C ILE A 78 10.90 1.75 -12.79
N LEU A 79 10.77 2.60 -13.82
CA LEU A 79 9.46 3.04 -14.32
C LEU A 79 8.65 1.83 -14.82
N GLY A 80 7.44 1.66 -14.32
CA GLY A 80 6.57 0.54 -14.65
C GLY A 80 6.80 -0.71 -13.79
N MET A 81 7.77 -0.70 -12.89
CA MET A 81 8.06 -1.83 -12.02
C MET A 81 6.98 -2.00 -10.96
N ILE A 82 6.54 -3.24 -10.73
CA ILE A 82 5.68 -3.60 -9.60
C ILE A 82 6.57 -3.77 -8.37
N ILE A 83 6.46 -2.84 -7.43
CA ILE A 83 7.29 -2.84 -6.22
C ILE A 83 6.55 -3.32 -4.98
N ILE A 84 5.21 -3.21 -4.95
CA ILE A 84 4.39 -3.78 -3.88
C ILE A 84 3.73 -5.03 -4.43
N THR A 85 3.87 -6.15 -3.71
CA THR A 85 3.41 -7.45 -4.17
C THR A 85 2.63 -8.20 -3.10
N GLU A 86 1.59 -8.90 -3.56
CA GLU A 86 0.86 -9.92 -2.79
C GLU A 86 0.28 -9.45 -1.45
N MET A 87 -0.14 -8.18 -1.38
CA MET A 87 -0.80 -7.66 -0.18
C MET A 87 -2.20 -8.24 -0.03
N LYS A 88 -2.60 -8.50 1.21
CA LYS A 88 -3.92 -9.03 1.58
C LYS A 88 -4.67 -8.02 2.41
N ALA A 89 -5.96 -7.86 2.14
CA ALA A 89 -6.83 -7.06 2.98
C ALA A 89 -7.10 -7.77 4.31
N LYS A 90 -6.86 -7.06 5.42
CA LYS A 90 -7.22 -7.50 6.77
C LYS A 90 -7.81 -6.33 7.54
N GLY A 91 -9.12 -6.38 7.77
CA GLY A 91 -9.83 -5.23 8.34
C GLY A 91 -9.72 -4.02 7.42
N ASP A 92 -9.15 -2.94 7.93
CA ASP A 92 -8.99 -1.66 7.25
C ASP A 92 -7.58 -1.43 6.68
N LYS A 93 -6.74 -2.45 6.66
CA LYS A 93 -5.35 -2.38 6.21
C LYS A 93 -5.01 -3.44 5.17
N LEU A 94 -3.88 -3.24 4.50
CA LEU A 94 -3.22 -4.24 3.67
C LEU A 94 -1.98 -4.76 4.39
N GLU A 95 -1.80 -6.07 4.41
CA GLU A 95 -0.64 -6.73 5.02
C GLU A 95 -0.28 -8.04 4.33
N GLY A 96 0.78 -8.69 4.79
CA GLY A 96 1.19 -10.04 4.38
C GLY A 96 1.96 -10.10 3.06
N GLY A 97 2.16 -8.96 2.40
CA GLY A 97 2.98 -8.85 1.20
C GLY A 97 4.31 -8.13 1.46
N HIS A 98 4.92 -7.67 0.37
CA HIS A 98 6.27 -7.10 0.40
C HIS A 98 6.34 -5.80 -0.41
N ILE A 99 7.35 -5.01 -0.08
CA ILE A 99 7.80 -3.89 -0.92
C ILE A 99 9.27 -4.07 -1.30
N LEU A 100 9.56 -3.88 -2.58
CA LEU A 100 10.92 -3.81 -3.11
C LEU A 100 11.39 -2.35 -3.11
N ASP A 101 12.55 -2.10 -2.53
CA ASP A 101 13.23 -0.81 -2.68
C ASP A 101 14.20 -0.87 -3.85
N PRO A 102 13.92 -0.19 -4.98
CA PRO A 102 14.80 -0.24 -6.13
C PRO A 102 16.17 0.41 -5.89
N ALA A 103 16.31 1.28 -4.90
CA ALA A 103 17.57 1.93 -4.60
C ALA A 103 18.62 0.97 -4.06
N ASN A 104 18.21 -0.02 -3.25
CA ASN A 104 19.12 -1.01 -2.64
C ASN A 104 18.84 -2.45 -3.08
N GLY A 105 17.73 -2.71 -3.79
CA GLY A 105 17.33 -4.05 -4.23
C GLY A 105 16.77 -4.96 -3.14
N GLU A 106 16.53 -4.44 -1.96
CA GLU A 106 16.02 -5.22 -0.82
C GLU A 106 14.50 -5.27 -0.81
N LYS A 107 13.96 -6.40 -0.34
CA LYS A 107 12.54 -6.59 -0.07
C LYS A 107 12.25 -6.51 1.42
N TYR A 108 11.17 -5.82 1.75
CA TYR A 108 10.70 -5.67 3.13
C TYR A 108 9.29 -6.21 3.26
N ASN A 109 8.97 -6.80 4.41
CA ASN A 109 7.58 -7.07 4.78
C ASN A 109 6.85 -5.75 4.90
N LEU A 110 5.60 -5.69 4.44
CA LEU A 110 4.87 -4.43 4.32
C LEU A 110 3.49 -4.51 4.98
N THR A 111 3.15 -3.46 5.71
CA THR A 111 1.79 -3.15 6.16
C THR A 111 1.43 -1.75 5.68
N ILE A 112 0.25 -1.59 5.10
CA ILE A 112 -0.25 -0.30 4.61
C ILE A 112 -1.54 0.04 5.35
N THR A 113 -1.61 1.24 5.91
CA THR A 113 -2.80 1.81 6.55
C THR A 113 -3.08 3.20 5.98
N TYR A 114 -4.38 3.55 5.94
CA TYR A 114 -4.80 4.90 5.61
C TYR A 114 -5.00 5.71 6.89
N ASP A 115 -4.27 6.81 7.02
CA ASP A 115 -4.43 7.74 8.13
C ASP A 115 -5.51 8.77 7.79
N LYS A 116 -6.70 8.58 8.34
CA LYS A 116 -7.85 9.46 8.12
C LYS A 116 -7.60 10.89 8.57
N ALA A 117 -6.83 11.08 9.63
CA ALA A 117 -6.59 12.40 10.19
C ALA A 117 -5.75 13.27 9.24
N SER A 118 -4.77 12.68 8.55
CA SER A 118 -3.87 13.41 7.64
C SER A 118 -4.19 13.19 6.16
N GLY A 119 -4.99 12.18 5.81
CA GLY A 119 -5.24 11.79 4.41
C GLY A 119 -4.04 11.15 3.73
N ARG A 120 -3.04 10.70 4.50
CA ARG A 120 -1.83 10.06 3.99
C ARG A 120 -1.89 8.55 4.11
N LEU A 121 -1.11 7.85 3.28
CA LEU A 121 -0.80 6.45 3.55
C LEU A 121 0.37 6.37 4.53
N LYS A 122 0.23 5.48 5.50
CA LYS A 122 1.32 5.01 6.35
C LYS A 122 1.76 3.63 5.88
N LEU A 123 3.03 3.51 5.51
CA LEU A 123 3.65 2.27 5.11
C LEU A 123 4.69 1.88 6.16
N ARG A 124 4.54 0.69 6.71
CA ARG A 124 5.56 0.12 7.59
C ARG A 124 6.28 -1.01 6.88
N GLY A 125 7.53 -0.76 6.54
CA GLY A 125 8.45 -1.76 6.01
C GLY A 125 9.29 -2.36 7.13
N SER A 126 9.47 -3.67 7.16
CA SER A 126 10.26 -4.35 8.16
C SER A 126 11.02 -5.53 7.60
N LEU A 127 12.17 -5.84 8.23
CA LEU A 127 12.96 -7.03 7.91
C LEU A 127 12.38 -8.29 8.55
N ASP A 128 11.70 -8.15 9.68
CA ASP A 128 11.05 -9.24 10.41
C ASP A 128 9.54 -9.28 10.13
N LYS A 129 8.95 -10.46 10.26
CA LYS A 129 7.51 -10.67 10.00
C LYS A 129 6.59 -9.97 10.99
N LEU A 130 7.05 -9.71 12.19
CA LEU A 130 6.28 -9.05 13.24
C LEU A 130 6.27 -7.51 13.12
N GLY A 131 7.11 -6.95 12.24
CA GLY A 131 7.20 -5.50 12.03
C GLY A 131 7.93 -4.75 13.14
N VAL A 132 8.69 -5.44 13.99
CA VAL A 132 9.43 -4.84 15.12
C VAL A 132 10.65 -4.06 14.62
N LEU A 133 11.44 -4.68 13.72
CA LEU A 133 12.62 -4.06 13.09
C LEU A 133 12.22 -3.41 11.78
N GLY A 134 11.63 -2.24 11.86
CA GLY A 134 11.14 -1.55 10.68
C GLY A 134 11.08 -0.05 10.84
N ARG A 135 10.68 0.62 9.78
CA ARG A 135 10.43 2.06 9.78
C ARG A 135 9.12 2.39 9.05
N ASN A 136 8.56 3.53 9.39
CA ASN A 136 7.38 4.07 8.75
C ASN A 136 7.76 5.07 7.66
N GLN A 137 7.02 5.02 6.55
CA GLN A 137 6.97 6.07 5.55
C GLN A 137 5.54 6.59 5.40
N PHE A 138 5.42 7.84 4.98
CA PHE A 138 4.12 8.43 4.67
C PHE A 138 4.13 8.90 3.21
N TRP A 139 3.12 8.44 2.48
CA TRP A 139 2.90 8.85 1.09
C TRP A 139 1.69 9.78 1.02
N ILE A 140 1.75 10.74 0.14
CA ILE A 140 0.67 11.71 -0.05
C ILE A 140 -0.15 11.38 -1.30
N LYS A 141 -1.43 11.73 -1.29
CA LYS A 141 -2.32 11.49 -2.43
C LYS A 141 -1.78 12.23 -3.65
N SER A 142 -1.67 11.53 -4.78
CA SER A 142 -1.41 12.11 -6.09
C SER A 142 -2.72 12.51 -6.74
N GLU A 143 -2.76 13.72 -7.27
CA GLU A 143 -3.89 14.19 -8.06
C GLU A 143 -3.91 13.56 -9.46
#